data_b35c7c25162ea655c2ccc34ccd9af240
#
_entry.id   b35c7c25162ea655c2ccc34ccd9af240
#
_cell.length_a   1.000
_cell.length_b   1.000
_cell.length_c   1.000
_cell.angle_alpha   90.00
_cell.angle_beta   90.00
_cell.angle_gamma   90.00
#
_symmetry.space_group_name_H-M   'P 1'
#
loop_
_entity.id
_entity.type
_entity.pdbx_description
1 polymer ?
#
loop_
_entity_poly.entity_id
_entity_poly.type
_entity_poly.pdbx_seq_one_letter_code
_entity_poly.pdbx_strand_id
1 'polypeptide(L)'
;MSEIGLIGKKIGMTREFFKSGQSVPVTVLKVEKGRVVQLINKETRGYNAVQLGFCKIKNSKLSKPMKGYFSKKNTEARKILKEFKVKNLDQYKEGNEFGIEIFKDIKFLDVKSKTIGKGFAGAMKRHNFGGLRASHGVSISHRAHGSTGQNQDPGKVFKGKKMAGHMGDKIRSMQNLEIIKTDVDNDCLLYTSPSPRDDEL
;
A
#
# COMPACT_ATOMS: atom_id res chain seq x y z
N MET A 1 14.57 15.00 0.02
CA MET A 1 13.41 14.09 -0.18
C MET A 1 12.65 14.01 1.12
N SER A 2 11.34 14.13 1.10
CA SER A 2 10.52 13.95 2.31
C SER A 2 10.62 12.48 2.76
N GLU A 3 11.07 12.25 3.98
CA GLU A 3 11.17 10.91 4.58
C GLU A 3 9.84 10.46 5.18
N ILE A 4 8.84 11.36 5.21
CA ILE A 4 7.51 11.14 5.78
C ILE A 4 6.52 10.81 4.66
N GLY A 5 5.69 9.81 4.92
CA GLY A 5 4.55 9.45 4.10
C GLY A 5 3.22 9.84 4.75
N LEU A 6 2.18 9.95 3.94
CA LEU A 6 0.81 10.20 4.40
C LEU A 6 -0.10 9.01 4.08
N ILE A 7 -1.26 8.99 4.71
CA ILE A 7 -2.31 8.02 4.42
C ILE A 7 -3.39 8.70 3.60
N GLY A 8 -3.74 8.07 2.47
CA GLY A 8 -4.82 8.51 1.61
C GLY A 8 -5.91 7.46 1.44
N LYS A 9 -7.10 7.92 1.12
CA LYS A 9 -8.23 7.09 0.73
C LYS A 9 -8.47 7.24 -0.76
N LYS A 10 -8.47 6.13 -1.51
CA LYS A 10 -8.82 6.15 -2.92
C LYS A 10 -10.28 6.57 -3.10
N ILE A 11 -10.51 7.65 -3.83
CA ILE A 11 -11.84 8.14 -4.20
C ILE A 11 -12.29 7.42 -5.47
N GLY A 12 -11.43 7.39 -6.49
CA GLY A 12 -11.73 6.80 -7.77
C GLY A 12 -10.57 6.91 -8.75
N MET A 13 -10.87 6.66 -10.01
CA MET A 13 -9.97 6.85 -11.15
C MET A 13 -10.67 7.70 -12.19
N THR A 14 -9.89 8.53 -12.89
CA THR A 14 -10.33 9.38 -13.99
C THR A 14 -9.22 9.53 -15.01
N ARG A 15 -9.42 10.35 -16.02
CA ARG A 15 -8.38 10.75 -16.99
C ARG A 15 -8.15 12.24 -16.89
N GLU A 16 -6.90 12.64 -16.99
CA GLU A 16 -6.50 14.04 -17.13
C GLU A 16 -6.12 14.29 -18.58
N PHE A 17 -6.62 15.39 -19.14
CA PHE A 17 -6.38 15.77 -20.53
C PHE A 17 -5.43 16.98 -20.57
N PHE A 18 -4.28 16.80 -21.16
CA PHE A 18 -3.32 17.89 -21.34
C PHE A 18 -3.65 18.70 -22.60
N LYS A 19 -3.17 19.95 -22.59
CA LYS A 19 -3.31 20.86 -23.76
C LYS A 19 -2.66 20.31 -25.05
N SER A 20 -1.72 19.38 -24.90
CA SER A 20 -1.09 18.63 -26.01
C SER A 20 -2.01 17.61 -26.68
N GLY A 21 -3.22 17.39 -26.16
CA GLY A 21 -4.13 16.34 -26.61
C GLY A 21 -3.89 14.97 -25.95
N GLN A 22 -2.84 14.83 -25.14
CA GLN A 22 -2.55 13.60 -24.45
C GLN A 22 -3.54 13.35 -23.31
N SER A 23 -4.07 12.13 -23.23
CA SER A 23 -4.92 11.64 -22.13
C SER A 23 -4.14 10.69 -21.23
N VAL A 24 -4.09 10.99 -19.93
CA VAL A 24 -3.37 10.17 -18.95
C VAL A 24 -4.34 9.63 -17.90
N PRO A 25 -4.39 8.30 -17.67
CA PRO A 25 -5.20 7.72 -16.62
C PRO A 25 -4.63 8.07 -15.25
N VAL A 26 -5.47 8.58 -14.36
CA VAL A 26 -5.07 9.02 -13.02
C VAL A 26 -5.92 8.41 -11.94
N THR A 27 -5.30 8.11 -10.82
CA THR A 27 -5.99 7.76 -9.58
C THR A 27 -6.06 8.98 -8.67
N VAL A 28 -7.24 9.22 -8.11
CA VAL A 28 -7.50 10.31 -7.17
C VAL A 28 -7.50 9.76 -5.75
N LEU A 29 -6.58 10.27 -4.92
CA LEU A 29 -6.52 10.01 -3.48
C LEU A 29 -6.93 11.25 -2.71
N LYS A 30 -7.82 11.08 -1.73
CA LYS A 30 -8.00 12.05 -0.65
C LYS A 30 -6.99 11.75 0.43
N VAL A 31 -6.10 12.70 0.72
CA VAL A 31 -5.02 12.55 1.69
C VAL A 31 -5.49 13.04 3.05
N GLU A 32 -5.20 12.27 4.09
CA GLU A 32 -5.51 12.62 5.48
C GLU A 32 -4.31 13.36 6.09
N LYS A 33 -4.58 14.46 6.81
CA LYS A 33 -3.54 15.18 7.56
C LYS A 33 -3.00 14.29 8.68
N GLY A 34 -1.70 14.12 8.72
CA GLY A 34 -0.97 13.39 9.75
C GLY A 34 -0.51 14.30 10.87
N ARG A 35 -0.84 13.98 12.13
CA ARG A 35 -0.36 14.70 13.30
C ARG A 35 0.77 13.95 13.97
N VAL A 36 1.86 14.64 14.32
CA VAL A 36 2.97 14.05 15.07
C VAL A 36 2.49 13.74 16.49
N VAL A 37 2.48 12.44 16.81
CA VAL A 37 2.06 11.96 18.14
C VAL A 37 3.27 11.75 19.03
N GLN A 38 4.38 11.27 18.47
CA GLN A 38 5.60 10.99 19.22
C GLN A 38 6.84 11.08 18.32
N LEU A 39 7.92 11.60 18.87
CA LEU A 39 9.26 11.48 18.33
C LEU A 39 9.96 10.29 19.02
N ILE A 40 10.60 9.45 18.21
CA ILE A 40 11.33 8.25 18.67
C ILE A 40 12.80 8.50 18.42
N ASN A 41 13.60 8.48 19.51
CA ASN A 41 15.03 8.72 19.45
C ASN A 41 15.81 7.40 19.50
N LYS A 42 16.98 7.42 18.89
CA LYS A 42 17.90 6.27 18.87
C LYS A 42 18.30 5.80 20.27
N GLU A 43 18.44 6.72 21.23
CA GLU A 43 18.81 6.40 22.61
C GLU A 43 17.78 5.53 23.33
N THR A 44 16.49 5.76 23.07
CA THR A 44 15.41 5.05 23.77
C THR A 44 14.94 3.78 23.08
N ARG A 45 14.98 3.74 21.73
CA ARG A 45 14.48 2.60 20.94
C ARG A 45 15.46 2.06 19.90
N GLY A 46 16.67 2.60 19.81
CA GLY A 46 17.70 2.15 18.88
C GLY A 46 17.57 2.70 17.45
N TYR A 47 16.56 3.52 17.14
CA TYR A 47 16.37 4.16 15.85
C TYR A 47 15.63 5.49 15.96
N ASN A 48 15.81 6.34 14.94
CA ASN A 48 15.10 7.61 14.84
C ASN A 48 13.85 7.46 13.97
N ALA A 49 12.69 7.86 14.48
CA ALA A 49 11.44 7.85 13.74
C ALA A 49 10.46 8.90 14.25
N VAL A 50 9.53 9.28 13.37
CA VAL A 50 8.37 10.12 13.70
C VAL A 50 7.13 9.25 13.62
N GLN A 51 6.35 9.21 14.70
CA GLN A 51 5.07 8.53 14.71
C GLN A 51 3.97 9.52 14.38
N LEU A 52 3.28 9.29 13.26
CA LEU A 52 2.14 10.07 12.80
C LEU A 52 0.83 9.36 13.13
N GLY A 53 -0.14 10.15 13.61
CA GLY A 53 -1.50 9.72 13.84
C GLY A 53 -2.45 10.26 12.77
N PHE A 54 -3.29 9.40 12.20
CA PHE A 54 -4.25 9.72 11.14
C PHE A 54 -5.67 9.39 11.56
N CYS A 55 -6.65 10.04 10.94
CA CYS A 55 -8.08 9.86 11.15
C CYS A 55 -8.49 10.05 12.62
N LYS A 56 -9.15 11.15 12.93
CA LYS A 56 -9.71 11.42 14.27
C LYS A 56 -10.72 10.33 14.65
N ILE A 57 -10.71 9.91 15.90
CA ILE A 57 -11.66 8.93 16.45
C ILE A 57 -12.20 9.41 17.80
N LYS A 58 -13.47 9.11 18.08
CA LYS A 58 -14.07 9.42 19.37
C LYS A 58 -13.44 8.57 20.47
N ASN A 59 -13.13 9.15 21.63
CA ASN A 59 -12.53 8.48 22.78
C ASN A 59 -13.34 7.25 23.26
N SER A 60 -14.66 7.26 23.06
CA SER A 60 -15.53 6.13 23.41
C SER A 60 -15.21 4.86 22.61
N LYS A 61 -14.67 5.00 21.39
CA LYS A 61 -14.32 3.88 20.50
C LYS A 61 -12.89 3.35 20.70
N LEU A 62 -12.13 3.93 21.63
CA LEU A 62 -10.76 3.49 21.92
C LEU A 62 -10.76 2.46 23.07
N SER A 63 -9.83 1.51 22.97
CA SER A 63 -9.50 0.61 24.08
C SER A 63 -8.86 1.38 25.24
N LYS A 64 -9.00 0.86 26.48
CA LYS A 64 -8.40 1.48 27.67
C LYS A 64 -6.88 1.76 27.54
N PRO A 65 -6.03 0.83 27.04
CA PRO A 65 -4.61 1.10 26.84
C PRO A 65 -4.34 2.27 25.90
N MET A 66 -5.09 2.37 24.79
CA MET A 66 -4.91 3.46 23.83
C MET A 66 -5.37 4.80 24.37
N LYS A 67 -6.41 4.84 25.22
CA LYS A 67 -6.79 6.07 25.93
C LYS A 67 -5.65 6.56 26.82
N GLY A 68 -5.04 5.67 27.61
CA GLY A 68 -3.88 5.99 28.44
C GLY A 68 -2.68 6.48 27.62
N TYR A 69 -2.43 5.85 26.48
CA TYR A 69 -1.36 6.26 25.57
C TYR A 69 -1.53 7.71 25.07
N PHE A 70 -2.71 8.05 24.52
CA PHE A 70 -2.97 9.41 24.02
C PHE A 70 -3.02 10.45 25.14
N SER A 71 -3.55 10.10 26.32
CA SER A 71 -3.53 10.98 27.50
C SER A 71 -2.10 11.31 27.95
N LYS A 72 -1.21 10.29 28.00
CA LYS A 72 0.22 10.48 28.34
C LYS A 72 0.94 11.39 27.35
N LYS A 73 0.51 11.40 26.07
CA LYS A 73 1.10 12.21 25.02
C LYS A 73 0.40 13.56 24.81
N ASN A 74 -0.63 13.88 25.59
CA ASN A 74 -1.44 15.09 25.46
C ASN A 74 -1.93 15.34 24.02
N THR A 75 -2.29 14.27 23.30
CA THR A 75 -2.71 14.34 21.90
C THR A 75 -4.11 13.80 21.71
N GLU A 76 -4.80 14.32 20.69
CA GLU A 76 -6.12 13.81 20.29
C GLU A 76 -6.03 12.34 19.85
N ALA A 77 -7.12 11.61 20.12
CA ALA A 77 -7.24 10.21 19.68
C ALA A 77 -7.22 10.07 18.16
N ARG A 78 -6.34 9.23 17.66
CA ARG A 78 -6.19 8.90 16.24
C ARG A 78 -6.44 7.40 16.00
N LYS A 79 -7.08 7.09 14.88
CA LYS A 79 -7.46 5.70 14.53
C LYS A 79 -6.26 4.87 14.07
N ILE A 80 -5.36 5.48 13.32
CA ILE A 80 -4.21 4.81 12.70
C ILE A 80 -2.94 5.50 13.14
N LEU A 81 -1.98 4.73 13.64
CA LEU A 81 -0.64 5.19 13.96
C LEU A 81 0.35 4.54 12.99
N LYS A 82 1.26 5.34 12.42
CA LYS A 82 2.34 4.87 11.56
C LYS A 82 3.64 5.55 11.91
N GLU A 83 4.72 4.78 11.91
CA GLU A 83 6.06 5.26 12.14
C GLU A 83 6.80 5.40 10.82
N PHE A 84 7.50 6.51 10.67
CA PHE A 84 8.35 6.81 9.53
C PHE A 84 9.76 7.04 10.04
N LYS A 85 10.71 6.26 9.56
CA LYS A 85 12.13 6.44 9.88
C LYS A 85 12.62 7.73 9.23
N VAL A 86 13.29 8.56 10.02
CA VAL A 86 13.84 9.85 9.59
C VAL A 86 15.31 9.92 10.01
N LYS A 87 16.10 10.69 9.25
CA LYS A 87 17.52 10.90 9.57
C LYS A 87 17.67 11.90 10.70
N ASN A 88 16.96 13.03 10.61
CA ASN A 88 17.03 14.13 11.57
C ASN A 88 15.66 14.36 12.22
N LEU A 89 15.64 14.42 13.54
CA LEU A 89 14.42 14.66 14.32
C LEU A 89 14.15 16.14 14.57
N ASP A 90 15.18 17.00 14.46
CA ASP A 90 15.10 18.43 14.83
C ASP A 90 14.07 19.24 14.03
N GLN A 91 13.73 18.74 12.84
CA GLN A 91 12.72 19.34 11.95
C GLN A 91 11.28 19.07 12.40
N TYR A 92 11.08 18.14 13.34
CA TYR A 92 9.76 17.67 13.74
C TYR A 92 9.47 18.02 15.19
N LYS A 93 8.26 18.49 15.47
CA LYS A 93 7.79 18.76 16.82
C LYS A 93 6.51 17.97 17.09
N GLU A 94 6.37 17.44 18.31
CA GLU A 94 5.13 16.78 18.74
C GLU A 94 3.95 17.76 18.61
N GLY A 95 2.84 17.31 18.03
CA GLY A 95 1.67 18.14 17.77
C GLY A 95 1.60 18.78 16.38
N ASN A 96 2.70 18.88 15.63
CA ASN A 96 2.68 19.42 14.26
C ASN A 96 1.80 18.57 13.35
N GLU A 97 1.16 19.20 12.38
CA GLU A 97 0.36 18.54 11.36
C GLU A 97 1.03 18.66 9.99
N PHE A 98 1.03 17.55 9.25
CA PHE A 98 1.52 17.47 7.88
C PHE A 98 0.38 17.10 6.95
N GLY A 99 0.17 17.90 5.93
CA GLY A 99 -0.83 17.68 4.90
C GLY A 99 -0.21 17.38 3.54
N ILE A 100 -1.04 17.45 2.51
CA ILE A 100 -0.67 17.20 1.11
C ILE A 100 0.45 18.12 0.61
N GLU A 101 0.69 19.22 1.29
CA GLU A 101 1.70 20.25 0.95
C GLU A 101 3.11 19.67 0.81
N ILE A 102 3.42 18.58 1.52
CA ILE A 102 4.74 17.91 1.44
C ILE A 102 5.02 17.32 0.05
N PHE A 103 4.00 17.16 -0.79
CA PHE A 103 4.13 16.59 -2.14
C PHE A 103 4.23 17.63 -3.25
N LYS A 104 4.18 18.95 -2.94
CA LYS A 104 4.21 20.02 -3.97
C LYS A 104 5.45 19.98 -4.86
N ASP A 105 6.61 19.69 -4.29
CA ASP A 105 7.90 19.71 -5.00
C ASP A 105 8.36 18.30 -5.43
N ILE A 106 7.51 17.29 -5.23
CA ILE A 106 7.83 15.89 -5.51
C ILE A 106 7.20 15.50 -6.84
N LYS A 107 8.00 14.97 -7.77
CA LYS A 107 7.51 14.48 -9.08
C LYS A 107 7.02 13.04 -9.03
N PHE A 108 7.68 12.20 -8.24
CA PHE A 108 7.38 10.77 -8.16
C PHE A 108 7.12 10.35 -6.72
N LEU A 109 6.22 9.39 -6.55
CA LEU A 109 5.90 8.82 -5.24
C LEU A 109 5.71 7.31 -5.33
N ASP A 110 5.86 6.66 -4.18
CA ASP A 110 5.57 5.25 -4.00
C ASP A 110 4.24 5.09 -3.24
N VAL A 111 3.35 4.27 -3.78
CA VAL A 111 2.06 3.98 -3.14
C VAL A 111 2.04 2.55 -2.62
N LYS A 112 1.74 2.40 -1.34
CA LYS A 112 1.62 1.11 -0.67
C LYS A 112 0.17 0.86 -0.27
N SER A 113 -0.41 -0.23 -0.74
CA SER A 113 -1.78 -0.57 -0.40
C SER A 113 -2.01 -2.08 -0.32
N LYS A 114 -3.16 -2.47 0.23
CA LYS A 114 -3.60 -3.85 0.31
C LYS A 114 -4.40 -4.20 -0.94
N THR A 115 -4.00 -5.24 -1.66
CA THR A 115 -4.67 -5.69 -2.88
C THR A 115 -6.03 -6.33 -2.58
N ILE A 116 -6.91 -6.33 -3.57
CA ILE A 116 -8.20 -7.02 -3.47
C ILE A 116 -7.96 -8.52 -3.24
N GLY A 117 -8.68 -9.11 -2.28
CA GLY A 117 -8.67 -10.54 -2.02
C GLY A 117 -9.41 -11.31 -3.11
N LYS A 118 -8.82 -12.43 -3.56
CA LYS A 118 -9.42 -13.33 -4.55
C LYS A 118 -9.71 -14.72 -3.96
N GLY A 119 -9.63 -14.84 -2.62
CA GLY A 119 -9.84 -16.09 -1.90
C GLY A 119 -8.81 -17.17 -2.21
N PHE A 120 -9.18 -18.43 -2.02
CA PHE A 120 -8.37 -19.58 -2.42
C PHE A 120 -8.42 -19.72 -3.94
N ALA A 121 -7.27 -19.78 -4.59
CA ALA A 121 -7.14 -19.88 -6.04
C ALA A 121 -6.26 -21.07 -6.43
N GLY A 122 -6.69 -21.79 -7.46
CA GLY A 122 -5.91 -22.87 -8.06
C GLY A 122 -4.62 -22.36 -8.72
N ALA A 123 -3.70 -23.27 -9.03
CA ALA A 123 -2.40 -22.95 -9.60
C ALA A 123 -2.50 -22.21 -10.94
N MET A 124 -3.48 -22.50 -11.77
CA MET A 124 -3.71 -21.80 -13.03
C MET A 124 -4.01 -20.33 -12.81
N LYS A 125 -4.96 -19.98 -11.93
CA LYS A 125 -5.32 -18.58 -11.64
C LYS A 125 -4.23 -17.86 -10.85
N ARG A 126 -3.60 -18.56 -9.89
CA ARG A 126 -2.64 -17.94 -8.95
C ARG A 126 -1.27 -17.70 -9.56
N HIS A 127 -0.83 -18.62 -10.45
CA HIS A 127 0.53 -18.65 -10.98
C HIS A 127 0.60 -18.74 -12.51
N ASN A 128 -0.54 -18.66 -13.20
CA ASN A 128 -0.65 -18.76 -14.66
C ASN A 128 -0.13 -20.10 -15.21
N PHE A 129 -0.42 -21.21 -14.53
CA PHE A 129 -0.10 -22.54 -15.05
C PHE A 129 -1.03 -22.90 -16.21
N GLY A 130 -0.50 -23.59 -17.23
CA GLY A 130 -1.26 -23.96 -18.42
C GLY A 130 -2.35 -25.03 -18.16
N GLY A 131 -2.19 -25.84 -17.10
CA GLY A 131 -3.06 -27.00 -16.86
C GLY A 131 -2.71 -28.15 -17.78
N LEU A 132 -3.67 -29.11 -17.90
CA LEU A 132 -3.56 -30.26 -18.79
C LEU A 132 -4.50 -30.09 -19.99
N ARG A 133 -4.34 -30.96 -21.00
CA ARG A 133 -5.14 -30.95 -22.22
C ARG A 133 -6.64 -31.13 -21.91
N ALA A 134 -7.50 -30.52 -22.73
CA ALA A 134 -8.96 -30.64 -22.60
C ALA A 134 -9.49 -32.01 -23.09
N SER A 135 -8.74 -32.68 -23.98
CA SER A 135 -9.04 -33.98 -24.61
C SER A 135 -7.84 -34.90 -24.54
N HIS A 136 -7.79 -35.93 -25.39
CA HIS A 136 -6.69 -36.92 -25.45
C HIS A 136 -6.52 -37.74 -24.16
N GLY A 137 -7.62 -38.24 -23.61
CA GLY A 137 -7.61 -39.17 -22.48
C GLY A 137 -7.46 -38.50 -21.09
N VAL A 138 -7.38 -37.19 -21.02
CA VAL A 138 -7.43 -36.50 -19.73
C VAL A 138 -8.85 -36.51 -19.20
N SER A 139 -9.05 -37.13 -18.01
CA SER A 139 -10.38 -37.22 -17.38
C SER A 139 -10.67 -35.95 -16.55
N ILE A 140 -10.45 -35.99 -15.25
CA ILE A 140 -10.87 -34.94 -14.30
C ILE A 140 -9.77 -33.91 -13.98
N SER A 141 -8.55 -34.11 -14.46
CA SER A 141 -7.35 -33.36 -14.02
C SER A 141 -7.01 -32.15 -14.88
N HIS A 142 -7.96 -31.59 -15.65
CA HIS A 142 -7.72 -30.49 -16.60
C HIS A 142 -7.06 -29.26 -15.99
N ARG A 143 -7.34 -28.96 -14.74
CA ARG A 143 -6.82 -27.77 -14.04
C ARG A 143 -5.72 -28.09 -13.01
N ALA A 144 -5.16 -29.30 -13.05
CA ALA A 144 -4.07 -29.69 -12.16
C ALA A 144 -2.78 -28.92 -12.48
N HIS A 145 -1.93 -28.79 -11.49
CA HIS A 145 -0.66 -28.05 -11.61
C HIS A 145 0.50 -28.90 -12.17
N GLY A 146 0.26 -30.20 -12.41
CA GLY A 146 1.28 -31.12 -12.93
C GLY A 146 2.21 -31.65 -11.84
N SER A 147 3.43 -32.05 -12.22
CA SER A 147 4.41 -32.61 -11.30
C SER A 147 4.81 -31.62 -10.21
N THR A 148 4.95 -32.10 -8.98
CA THR A 148 5.40 -31.32 -7.81
C THR A 148 6.87 -31.49 -7.50
N GLY A 149 7.55 -32.48 -8.11
CA GLY A 149 8.95 -32.77 -7.87
C GLY A 149 9.46 -33.93 -8.70
N GLN A 150 10.66 -34.39 -8.38
CA GLN A 150 11.32 -35.56 -8.95
C GLN A 150 10.95 -36.83 -8.16
N ASN A 151 11.63 -37.93 -8.44
CA ASN A 151 11.40 -39.25 -7.81
C ASN A 151 12.11 -39.38 -6.44
N GLN A 152 12.80 -40.50 -6.24
CA GLN A 152 13.48 -40.84 -4.99
C GLN A 152 14.53 -39.77 -4.59
N ASP A 153 15.25 -39.23 -5.51
CA ASP A 153 16.19 -38.13 -5.32
C ASP A 153 15.62 -36.84 -5.97
N PRO A 154 15.33 -35.78 -5.22
CA PRO A 154 15.63 -35.48 -3.80
C PRO A 154 14.58 -36.00 -2.79
N GLY A 155 13.54 -36.73 -3.20
CA GLY A 155 12.52 -37.32 -2.32
C GLY A 155 11.63 -36.33 -1.56
N LYS A 156 11.62 -35.06 -1.96
CA LYS A 156 10.87 -33.97 -1.33
C LYS A 156 10.37 -32.95 -2.33
N VAL A 157 9.34 -32.20 -1.96
CA VAL A 157 8.93 -30.98 -2.68
C VAL A 157 9.77 -29.82 -2.19
N PHE A 158 10.40 -29.07 -3.10
CA PHE A 158 11.23 -27.93 -2.74
C PHE A 158 10.41 -26.80 -2.14
N LYS A 159 11.04 -26.05 -1.21
CA LYS A 159 10.47 -24.82 -0.66
C LYS A 159 10.19 -23.82 -1.77
N GLY A 160 9.06 -23.11 -1.69
CA GLY A 160 8.69 -22.12 -2.69
C GLY A 160 8.03 -22.68 -3.95
N LYS A 161 7.80 -24.01 -4.05
CA LYS A 161 7.03 -24.61 -5.16
C LYS A 161 5.67 -23.92 -5.28
N LYS A 162 5.37 -23.42 -6.47
CA LYS A 162 4.12 -22.72 -6.78
C LYS A 162 2.95 -23.72 -6.74
N MET A 163 2.00 -23.49 -5.83
CA MET A 163 0.82 -24.32 -5.62
C MET A 163 -0.42 -23.47 -5.43
N ALA A 164 -1.60 -24.12 -5.40
CA ALA A 164 -2.85 -23.47 -5.02
C ALA A 164 -2.75 -22.84 -3.62
N GLY A 165 -3.53 -21.81 -3.36
CA GLY A 165 -3.56 -21.14 -2.07
C GLY A 165 -4.23 -19.79 -2.14
N HIS A 166 -4.15 -19.02 -1.03
CA HIS A 166 -4.74 -17.70 -0.93
C HIS A 166 -4.12 -16.73 -1.94
N MET A 167 -4.95 -16.02 -2.70
CA MET A 167 -4.55 -15.03 -3.69
C MET A 167 -5.11 -13.66 -3.34
N GLY A 168 -4.30 -12.61 -3.55
CA GLY A 168 -4.66 -11.24 -3.18
C GLY A 168 -4.59 -11.00 -1.67
N ASP A 169 -5.26 -9.94 -1.20
CA ASP A 169 -5.29 -9.51 0.20
C ASP A 169 -3.89 -9.34 0.83
N LYS A 170 -2.93 -8.94 0.00
CA LYS A 170 -1.52 -8.72 0.35
C LYS A 170 -1.13 -7.27 0.16
N ILE A 171 -0.26 -6.78 1.04
CA ILE A 171 0.32 -5.46 0.89
C ILE A 171 1.30 -5.48 -0.29
N ARG A 172 1.13 -4.52 -1.21
CA ARG A 172 2.01 -4.29 -2.36
C ARG A 172 2.38 -2.82 -2.44
N SER A 173 3.59 -2.55 -2.90
CA SER A 173 4.07 -1.20 -3.19
C SER A 173 4.19 -1.05 -4.70
N MET A 174 3.64 0.04 -5.22
CA MET A 174 3.86 0.51 -6.59
C MET A 174 4.83 1.68 -6.49
N GLN A 175 5.94 1.58 -7.20
CA GLN A 175 7.03 2.54 -7.15
C GLN A 175 7.01 3.48 -8.35
N ASN A 176 7.61 4.66 -8.19
CA ASN A 176 7.83 5.64 -9.25
C ASN A 176 6.56 6.08 -9.98
N LEU A 177 5.47 6.29 -9.24
CA LEU A 177 4.24 6.85 -9.81
C LEU A 177 4.39 8.37 -9.92
N GLU A 178 4.12 8.92 -11.10
CA GLU A 178 4.22 10.34 -11.36
C GLU A 178 3.03 11.10 -10.78
N ILE A 179 3.30 12.20 -10.07
CA ILE A 179 2.28 13.13 -9.58
C ILE A 179 1.89 14.06 -10.73
N ILE A 180 0.62 14.03 -11.11
CA ILE A 180 0.07 14.91 -12.15
C ILE A 180 -0.39 16.23 -11.57
N LYS A 181 -1.11 16.16 -10.43
CA LYS A 181 -1.68 17.35 -9.79
C LYS A 181 -1.82 17.15 -8.30
N THR A 182 -1.54 18.20 -7.55
CA THR A 182 -1.78 18.29 -6.11
C THR A 182 -2.80 19.39 -5.86
N ASP A 183 -3.98 19.03 -5.39
CA ASP A 183 -5.05 19.96 -5.04
C ASP A 183 -5.05 20.14 -3.52
N VAL A 184 -4.57 21.30 -3.08
CA VAL A 184 -4.41 21.62 -1.66
C VAL A 184 -5.76 21.94 -1.01
N ASP A 185 -6.68 22.55 -1.76
CA ASP A 185 -7.97 22.98 -1.23
C ASP A 185 -8.87 21.80 -0.86
N ASN A 186 -8.81 20.72 -1.66
CA ASN A 186 -9.59 19.50 -1.46
C ASN A 186 -8.81 18.37 -0.78
N ASP A 187 -7.54 18.60 -0.39
CA ASP A 187 -6.62 17.57 0.11
C ASP A 187 -6.51 16.36 -0.85
N CYS A 188 -6.53 16.60 -2.17
CA CYS A 188 -6.54 15.56 -3.19
C CYS A 188 -5.22 15.47 -3.95
N LEU A 189 -4.73 14.24 -4.14
CA LEU A 189 -3.54 13.91 -4.91
C LEU A 189 -3.93 13.06 -6.13
N LEU A 190 -3.51 13.52 -7.32
CA LEU A 190 -3.69 12.81 -8.57
C LEU A 190 -2.34 12.27 -9.05
N TYR A 191 -2.25 10.96 -9.26
CA TYR A 191 -1.04 10.31 -9.76
C TYR A 191 -1.36 9.33 -10.88
N THR A 192 -0.38 9.05 -11.72
CA THR A 192 -0.51 8.14 -12.85
C THR A 192 -0.78 6.73 -12.36
N SER A 193 -1.78 6.08 -12.94
CA SER A 193 -2.10 4.69 -12.64
C SER A 193 -2.46 3.96 -13.94
N PRO A 194 -1.45 3.69 -14.80
CA PRO A 194 -1.71 3.00 -16.05
C PRO A 194 -2.33 1.62 -15.78
N SER A 195 -3.34 1.29 -16.55
CA SER A 195 -3.95 -0.02 -16.59
C SER A 195 -3.45 -0.76 -17.82
N PRO A 196 -3.30 -2.10 -17.81
CA PRO A 196 -2.96 -2.86 -19.02
C PRO A 196 -3.91 -2.62 -20.20
N ARG A 197 -5.11 -2.09 -19.96
CA ARG A 197 -6.08 -1.70 -21.01
C ARG A 197 -5.77 -0.34 -21.64
N ASP A 198 -4.94 0.47 -20.99
CA ASP A 198 -4.60 1.82 -21.48
C ASP A 198 -3.44 1.77 -22.49
N ASP A 199 -2.69 0.65 -22.53
CA ASP A 199 -1.60 0.42 -23.49
C ASP A 199 -2.10 -0.06 -24.86
N GLU A 200 -3.40 -0.41 -24.98
CA GLU A 200 -4.05 -0.91 -26.21
C GLU A 200 -4.77 0.20 -26.99
N LEU A 201 -4.66 1.47 -26.59
CA LEU A 201 -5.23 2.65 -27.23
C LEU A 201 -4.13 3.58 -27.74
#